data_9de4c9b4ebd6ae4497592e2476d4dc35
#
_entry.id   9de4c9b4ebd6ae4497592e2476d4dc35
#
_cell.length_a   1.000
_cell.length_b   1.000
_cell.length_c   1.000
_cell.angle_alpha   90.00
_cell.angle_beta   90.00
_cell.angle_gamma   90.00
#
_symmetry.space_group_name_H-M   'P 1'
#
loop_
_entity.id
_entity.type
_entity.pdbx_description
1 polymer ?
#
loop_
_entity_poly.entity_id
_entity_poly.type
_entity_poly.pdbx_seq_one_letter_code
_entity_poly.pdbx_strand_id
1 'polypeptide(L)'
;MQRKLLKVFFLNFFFLSPYVLTLEIEVDGILDEKEWSQAKEITKYYESLPFTLNDASGSQKVLVLEDEDGIYFGFINFQDEETIRVQKHQRDDEMANADMVGVSIDFDGDGLLSYGFSISAGGSILDNVVRNENEVNYDWDSDWGHGVSIGKDVWYAEMFIPWSVAPMKAQKGDKRSVRLSFYRWLVSEYIVRSTIKGNAMTEKFISIFNEYEFNNYDVSKIDYFPYVNLSEDRILEEDRTKVGAEIFWKIDAGKQLNVAINPDFGQVESDELVVNFDSSETFYSDKRPFFSENHSLFDVKGFRFFYVINTRRIGAAPDYKCSSFASSLRDLCETSKVGISDIDYAIRYTQQNETFDFGFLGASESDEEFSQGRDFYSLRLRKSEKKLSLGFLGTYTKRPVLNRDATVNSIDLIYRPKDTLRFDAIFINSQVDDPHVDKDSGNAFRFRMTSSPNKQRYHDF
;
A
#
# COMPACT_ATOMS: atom_id res chain seq x y z
N MET A 1 54.36 -31.41 -26.71
CA MET A 1 53.00 -30.92 -26.56
C MET A 1 52.56 -31.24 -25.13
N GLN A 2 52.85 -30.36 -24.17
CA GLN A 2 52.51 -30.56 -22.75
C GLN A 2 51.24 -29.77 -22.41
N ARG A 3 50.19 -30.44 -22.01
CA ARG A 3 48.98 -29.81 -21.44
C ARG A 3 49.25 -29.48 -19.97
N LYS A 4 49.28 -28.19 -19.64
CA LYS A 4 49.22 -27.71 -18.26
C LYS A 4 47.78 -27.79 -17.76
N LEU A 5 47.54 -28.63 -16.75
CA LEU A 5 46.32 -28.67 -15.96
C LEU A 5 46.33 -27.44 -15.00
N LEU A 6 45.37 -26.56 -15.16
CA LEU A 6 45.09 -25.48 -14.21
C LEU A 6 44.25 -26.06 -13.07
N LYS A 7 44.86 -26.24 -11.89
CA LYS A 7 44.12 -26.58 -10.66
C LYS A 7 43.49 -25.32 -10.11
N VAL A 8 42.15 -25.22 -10.19
CA VAL A 8 41.39 -24.19 -9.51
C VAL A 8 41.20 -24.64 -8.06
N PHE A 9 41.79 -23.92 -7.14
CA PHE A 9 41.57 -24.07 -5.70
C PHE A 9 40.29 -23.36 -5.34
N PHE A 10 39.23 -24.09 -5.03
CA PHE A 10 38.06 -23.57 -4.34
C PHE A 10 38.40 -23.35 -2.86
N LEU A 11 38.60 -22.12 -2.45
CA LEU A 11 38.72 -21.75 -1.05
C LEU A 11 37.29 -21.65 -0.47
N ASN A 12 36.86 -22.70 0.25
CA ASN A 12 35.62 -22.65 1.03
C ASN A 12 35.85 -21.72 2.23
N PHE A 13 35.36 -20.49 2.14
CA PHE A 13 35.16 -19.63 3.30
C PHE A 13 33.93 -20.14 4.06
N PHE A 14 34.15 -20.88 5.15
CA PHE A 14 33.15 -21.09 6.17
C PHE A 14 32.90 -19.76 6.86
N PHE A 15 31.86 -19.02 6.47
CA PHE A 15 31.28 -17.99 7.31
C PHE A 15 30.59 -18.69 8.47
N LEU A 16 31.15 -18.57 9.68
CA LEU A 16 30.42 -18.81 10.90
C LEU A 16 29.38 -17.66 11.02
N SER A 17 28.20 -17.85 10.46
CA SER A 17 27.04 -17.05 10.79
C SER A 17 26.75 -17.28 12.29
N PRO A 18 26.55 -16.22 13.08
CA PRO A 18 25.96 -16.39 14.41
C PRO A 18 24.62 -17.08 14.21
N TYR A 19 24.35 -18.14 14.96
CA TYR A 19 23.02 -18.76 15.01
C TYR A 19 22.05 -17.73 15.53
N VAL A 20 21.34 -17.05 14.66
CA VAL A 20 20.11 -16.34 15.00
C VAL A 20 19.07 -17.44 15.12
N LEU A 21 18.44 -17.53 16.25
CA LEU A 21 17.32 -18.46 16.48
C LEU A 21 16.13 -17.89 15.70
N THR A 22 15.94 -18.36 14.49
CA THR A 22 14.65 -18.19 13.77
C THR A 22 13.61 -19.01 14.51
N LEU A 23 12.42 -18.43 14.69
CA LEU A 23 11.29 -19.15 15.26
C LEU A 23 10.87 -20.26 14.28
N GLU A 24 10.71 -21.49 14.77
CA GLU A 24 10.17 -22.58 13.97
C GLU A 24 8.63 -22.64 14.18
N ILE A 25 7.91 -21.64 13.63
CA ILE A 25 6.44 -21.57 13.65
C ILE A 25 5.92 -21.87 12.26
N GLU A 26 5.09 -22.91 12.14
CA GLU A 26 4.33 -23.22 10.93
C GLU A 26 2.96 -22.52 11.03
N VAL A 27 2.70 -21.58 10.12
CA VAL A 27 1.48 -20.76 10.16
C VAL A 27 0.31 -21.54 9.54
N ASP A 28 -0.19 -22.52 10.28
CA ASP A 28 -1.25 -23.45 9.84
C ASP A 28 -2.59 -23.28 10.61
N GLY A 29 -2.61 -22.40 11.62
CA GLY A 29 -3.75 -22.14 12.49
C GLY A 29 -3.80 -23.03 13.73
N ILE A 30 -2.71 -23.75 14.06
CA ILE A 30 -2.63 -24.62 15.22
C ILE A 30 -1.51 -24.10 16.12
N LEU A 31 -1.85 -23.55 17.28
CA LEU A 31 -0.89 -22.93 18.22
C LEU A 31 -0.26 -23.99 19.16
N ASP A 32 0.45 -25.01 18.59
CA ASP A 32 1.03 -26.11 19.34
C ASP A 32 2.57 -26.05 19.43
N GLU A 33 3.22 -25.11 18.74
CA GLU A 33 4.65 -24.92 18.85
C GLU A 33 5.05 -24.39 20.23
N LYS A 34 6.18 -24.90 20.72
CA LYS A 34 6.72 -24.53 22.05
C LYS A 34 7.04 -23.02 22.18
N GLU A 35 7.28 -22.36 21.06
CA GLU A 35 7.61 -20.94 20.94
C GLU A 35 6.48 -20.08 21.48
N TRP A 36 5.23 -20.46 21.29
CA TRP A 36 4.06 -19.73 21.79
C TRP A 36 4.03 -19.60 23.32
N SER A 37 4.74 -20.49 24.04
CA SER A 37 4.87 -20.35 25.50
C SER A 37 5.63 -19.11 25.96
N GLN A 38 6.42 -18.49 25.07
CA GLN A 38 7.20 -17.27 25.31
C GLN A 38 6.47 -16.01 24.80
N ALA A 39 5.32 -16.17 24.16
CA ALA A 39 4.59 -15.07 23.55
C ALA A 39 4.04 -14.10 24.60
N LYS A 40 4.02 -12.82 24.22
CA LYS A 40 3.33 -11.78 24.98
C LYS A 40 1.83 -11.96 24.81
N GLU A 41 1.11 -12.19 25.89
CA GLU A 41 -0.34 -12.32 25.88
C GLU A 41 -1.05 -10.95 25.95
N ILE A 42 -2.09 -10.78 25.13
CA ILE A 42 -2.98 -9.62 25.11
C ILE A 42 -4.40 -10.13 25.32
N THR A 43 -5.01 -9.74 26.42
CA THR A 43 -6.30 -10.25 26.88
C THR A 43 -7.35 -9.17 27.12
N LYS A 44 -6.94 -7.88 27.10
CA LYS A 44 -7.83 -6.78 27.42
C LYS A 44 -8.52 -6.26 26.17
N TYR A 45 -9.84 -6.40 26.14
CA TYR A 45 -10.70 -5.96 25.04
C TYR A 45 -11.85 -5.11 25.54
N TYR A 46 -12.36 -4.27 24.66
CA TYR A 46 -13.53 -3.43 24.86
C TYR A 46 -14.53 -3.68 23.73
N GLU A 47 -15.81 -3.63 24.03
CA GLU A 47 -16.87 -3.62 23.03
C GLU A 47 -16.87 -2.28 22.28
N SER A 48 -16.38 -2.28 21.05
CA SER A 48 -16.22 -1.08 20.22
C SER A 48 -17.30 -0.92 19.14
N LEU A 49 -18.10 -1.95 18.91
CA LEU A 49 -19.36 -1.89 18.21
C LEU A 49 -20.35 -2.90 18.85
N PRO A 50 -21.56 -2.49 19.31
CA PRO A 50 -21.96 -1.11 19.55
C PRO A 50 -20.94 -0.40 20.46
N PHE A 51 -20.85 0.91 20.37
CA PHE A 51 -19.80 1.68 21.07
C PHE A 51 -20.14 1.86 22.57
N THR A 52 -20.24 0.75 23.29
CA THR A 52 -20.50 0.73 24.74
C THR A 52 -19.23 0.92 25.55
N LEU A 53 -18.08 0.49 25.02
CA LEU A 53 -16.78 0.42 25.68
C LEU A 53 -16.76 -0.43 26.96
N ASN A 54 -17.73 -1.33 27.10
CA ASN A 54 -17.73 -2.32 28.17
C ASN A 54 -16.49 -3.22 28.08
N ASP A 55 -16.04 -3.72 29.21
CA ASP A 55 -14.97 -4.72 29.27
C ASP A 55 -15.46 -6.02 28.62
N ALA A 56 -14.75 -6.46 27.60
CA ALA A 56 -15.01 -7.69 26.85
C ALA A 56 -13.86 -8.70 26.97
N SER A 57 -13.02 -8.55 28.00
CA SER A 57 -11.90 -9.44 28.28
C SER A 57 -12.39 -10.86 28.61
N GLY A 58 -11.53 -11.87 28.33
CA GLY A 58 -11.81 -13.27 28.67
C GLY A 58 -12.47 -14.11 27.58
N SER A 59 -13.04 -13.52 26.53
CA SER A 59 -13.60 -14.27 25.38
C SER A 59 -12.59 -14.54 24.26
N GLN A 60 -11.44 -13.95 24.34
CA GLN A 60 -10.35 -14.06 23.35
C GLN A 60 -9.03 -13.61 23.92
N LYS A 61 -7.94 -14.09 23.34
CA LYS A 61 -6.60 -13.59 23.58
C LYS A 61 -5.75 -13.64 22.33
N VAL A 62 -4.73 -12.80 22.26
CA VAL A 62 -3.71 -12.80 21.22
C VAL A 62 -2.36 -13.05 21.84
N LEU A 63 -1.60 -13.92 21.21
CA LEU A 63 -0.20 -14.20 21.47
C LEU A 63 0.63 -13.43 20.45
N VAL A 64 1.70 -12.77 20.87
CA VAL A 64 2.58 -11.97 19.99
C VAL A 64 4.01 -12.42 20.18
N LEU A 65 4.66 -12.82 19.09
CA LEU A 65 6.08 -13.15 19.01
C LEU A 65 6.72 -12.35 17.86
N GLU A 66 8.03 -12.21 17.88
CA GLU A 66 8.82 -11.59 16.81
C GLU A 66 10.13 -12.32 16.59
N ASP A 67 10.61 -12.28 15.37
CA ASP A 67 11.98 -12.62 14.99
C ASP A 67 12.52 -11.65 13.92
N GLU A 68 13.66 -11.99 13.30
CA GLU A 68 14.27 -11.17 12.25
C GLU A 68 13.43 -11.09 10.96
N ASP A 69 12.55 -12.05 10.71
CA ASP A 69 11.72 -12.15 9.51
C ASP A 69 10.39 -11.36 9.66
N GLY A 70 9.80 -11.32 10.87
CA GLY A 70 8.51 -10.67 11.05
C GLY A 70 7.91 -10.77 12.44
N ILE A 71 6.61 -10.51 12.50
CA ILE A 71 5.78 -10.61 13.71
C ILE A 71 4.78 -11.74 13.52
N TYR A 72 4.69 -12.61 14.52
CA TYR A 72 3.72 -13.70 14.58
C TYR A 72 2.61 -13.35 15.56
N PHE A 73 1.37 -13.58 15.14
CA PHE A 73 0.17 -13.39 15.96
C PHE A 73 -0.64 -14.67 16.02
N GLY A 74 -0.84 -15.19 17.23
CA GLY A 74 -1.71 -16.33 17.49
C GLY A 74 -3.01 -15.88 18.18
N PHE A 75 -4.15 -16.05 17.53
CA PHE A 75 -5.46 -15.67 18.06
C PHE A 75 -6.17 -16.90 18.60
N ILE A 76 -6.67 -16.79 19.85
CA ILE A 76 -7.48 -17.81 20.51
C ILE A 76 -8.85 -17.21 20.81
N ASN A 77 -9.88 -17.70 20.13
CA ASN A 77 -11.20 -17.11 20.13
C ASN A 77 -12.21 -18.10 20.74
N PHE A 78 -12.56 -17.91 22.00
CA PHE A 78 -13.57 -18.73 22.67
C PHE A 78 -14.96 -18.35 22.16
N GLN A 79 -15.71 -19.35 21.65
CA GLN A 79 -17.03 -19.18 21.09
C GLN A 79 -17.71 -20.53 20.95
N ASP A 80 -19.01 -20.59 21.25
CA ASP A 80 -19.82 -21.78 21.04
C ASP A 80 -19.77 -22.20 19.57
N GLU A 81 -19.41 -23.43 19.30
CA GLU A 81 -19.20 -23.98 17.94
C GLU A 81 -20.38 -23.72 17.02
N GLU A 82 -21.62 -23.83 17.52
CA GLU A 82 -22.83 -23.60 16.73
C GLU A 82 -23.01 -22.14 16.28
N THR A 83 -22.34 -21.20 16.93
CA THR A 83 -22.41 -19.76 16.62
C THR A 83 -21.31 -19.27 15.69
N ILE A 84 -20.24 -20.05 15.49
CA ILE A 84 -19.12 -19.67 14.63
C ILE A 84 -19.56 -19.58 13.18
N ARG A 85 -19.32 -18.45 12.52
CA ARG A 85 -19.61 -18.24 11.11
C ARG A 85 -18.37 -18.44 10.26
N VAL A 86 -18.30 -19.59 9.55
CA VAL A 86 -17.14 -20.05 8.77
C VAL A 86 -17.31 -19.88 7.25
N GLN A 87 -18.14 -18.94 6.81
CA GLN A 87 -18.36 -18.72 5.39
C GLN A 87 -17.06 -18.27 4.71
N LYS A 88 -16.70 -18.94 3.60
CA LYS A 88 -15.64 -18.47 2.71
C LYS A 88 -16.16 -17.35 1.82
N HIS A 89 -15.36 -16.35 1.59
CA HIS A 89 -15.67 -15.21 0.75
C HIS A 89 -14.44 -14.85 -0.12
N GLN A 90 -14.61 -13.92 -1.04
CA GLN A 90 -13.49 -13.40 -1.83
C GLN A 90 -12.54 -12.60 -0.93
N ARG A 91 -11.28 -12.45 -1.35
CA ARG A 91 -10.35 -11.53 -0.70
C ARG A 91 -10.98 -10.13 -0.66
N ASP A 92 -10.74 -9.40 0.41
CA ASP A 92 -11.17 -8.00 0.64
C ASP A 92 -12.69 -7.75 0.60
N ASP A 93 -13.49 -8.80 0.81
CA ASP A 93 -14.94 -8.66 0.97
C ASP A 93 -15.27 -8.07 2.36
N GLU A 94 -15.44 -6.75 2.42
CA GLU A 94 -15.80 -6.00 3.63
C GLU A 94 -17.16 -6.39 4.21
N MET A 95 -18.04 -6.95 3.39
CA MET A 95 -19.42 -7.30 3.77
C MET A 95 -19.58 -8.78 4.08
N ALA A 96 -18.46 -9.51 4.21
CA ALA A 96 -18.48 -10.94 4.47
C ALA A 96 -19.27 -11.31 5.72
N ASN A 97 -20.16 -12.31 5.59
CA ASN A 97 -20.92 -12.86 6.70
C ASN A 97 -20.12 -13.97 7.41
N ALA A 98 -18.97 -13.62 7.94
CA ALA A 98 -18.05 -14.54 8.64
C ALA A 98 -17.47 -13.89 9.89
N ASP A 99 -17.24 -14.70 10.94
CA ASP A 99 -16.49 -14.25 12.10
C ASP A 99 -15.03 -13.99 11.69
N MET A 100 -14.42 -12.93 12.22
CA MET A 100 -13.14 -12.45 11.77
C MET A 100 -12.30 -11.93 12.94
N VAL A 101 -10.99 -12.11 12.84
CA VAL A 101 -10.00 -11.44 13.69
C VAL A 101 -9.02 -10.66 12.83
N GLY A 102 -8.43 -9.64 13.42
CA GLY A 102 -7.41 -8.88 12.72
C GLY A 102 -6.52 -8.06 13.63
N VAL A 103 -5.43 -7.60 13.03
CA VAL A 103 -4.49 -6.65 13.60
C VAL A 103 -4.34 -5.47 12.66
N SER A 104 -4.33 -4.27 13.23
CA SER A 104 -3.91 -3.06 12.54
C SER A 104 -2.57 -2.60 13.11
N ILE A 105 -1.60 -2.37 12.24
CA ILE A 105 -0.20 -2.09 12.59
C ILE A 105 0.20 -0.72 12.08
N ASP A 106 0.57 0.18 12.96
CA ASP A 106 1.30 1.41 12.65
C ASP A 106 2.79 1.14 12.91
N PHE A 107 3.50 0.75 11.86
CA PHE A 107 4.92 0.37 11.93
C PHE A 107 5.83 1.54 12.32
N ASP A 108 5.39 2.77 12.12
CA ASP A 108 6.16 3.98 12.41
C ASP A 108 5.88 4.54 13.81
N GLY A 109 4.78 4.12 14.44
CA GLY A 109 4.37 4.56 15.77
C GLY A 109 3.93 6.02 15.83
N ASP A 110 3.67 6.67 14.69
CA ASP A 110 3.39 8.11 14.60
C ASP A 110 1.90 8.46 14.50
N GLY A 111 1.03 7.46 14.34
CA GLY A 111 -0.41 7.63 14.25
C GLY A 111 -0.90 8.24 12.93
N LEU A 112 -0.15 8.11 11.84
CA LEU A 112 -0.47 8.70 10.54
C LEU A 112 -0.97 7.67 9.54
N LEU A 113 -0.43 6.45 9.61
CA LEU A 113 -0.67 5.38 8.67
C LEU A 113 -0.70 4.05 9.42
N SER A 114 -1.66 3.19 9.11
CA SER A 114 -1.64 1.82 9.57
C SER A 114 -2.01 0.85 8.47
N TYR A 115 -1.54 -0.39 8.60
CA TYR A 115 -1.82 -1.51 7.74
C TYR A 115 -2.68 -2.51 8.51
N GLY A 116 -3.81 -2.91 7.93
CA GLY A 116 -4.73 -3.86 8.52
C GLY A 116 -4.58 -5.24 7.88
N PHE A 117 -4.57 -6.29 8.69
CA PHE A 117 -4.50 -7.69 8.28
C PHE A 117 -5.59 -8.45 9.03
N SER A 118 -6.44 -9.16 8.31
CA SER A 118 -7.59 -9.81 8.87
C SER A 118 -7.83 -11.16 8.24
N ILE A 119 -8.29 -12.11 9.04
CA ILE A 119 -8.64 -13.45 8.58
C ILE A 119 -9.98 -13.87 9.17
N SER A 120 -10.83 -14.43 8.34
CA SER A 120 -12.09 -15.00 8.77
C SER A 120 -11.92 -16.42 9.31
N ALA A 121 -12.86 -16.86 10.13
CA ALA A 121 -12.91 -18.25 10.59
C ALA A 121 -13.00 -19.26 9.43
N GLY A 122 -13.39 -18.81 8.22
CA GLY A 122 -13.39 -19.60 6.99
C GLY A 122 -12.07 -19.59 6.23
N GLY A 123 -11.04 -18.85 6.71
CA GLY A 123 -9.72 -18.75 6.10
C GLY A 123 -9.60 -17.74 4.96
N SER A 124 -10.63 -16.91 4.72
CA SER A 124 -10.53 -15.82 3.74
C SER A 124 -9.88 -14.61 4.40
N ILE A 125 -9.04 -13.91 3.65
CA ILE A 125 -8.24 -12.77 4.13
C ILE A 125 -8.75 -11.44 3.60
N LEU A 126 -8.40 -10.39 4.34
CA LEU A 126 -8.67 -9.00 3.99
C LEU A 126 -7.51 -8.16 4.50
N ASP A 127 -6.93 -7.35 3.62
CA ASP A 127 -5.90 -6.39 3.98
C ASP A 127 -6.25 -4.98 3.50
N ASN A 128 -5.72 -3.98 4.17
CA ASN A 128 -6.02 -2.59 3.88
C ASN A 128 -4.95 -1.65 4.42
N VAL A 129 -5.02 -0.42 3.94
CA VAL A 129 -4.27 0.71 4.48
C VAL A 129 -5.24 1.74 5.05
N VAL A 130 -5.00 2.20 6.28
CA VAL A 130 -5.79 3.25 6.91
C VAL A 130 -4.95 4.51 7.06
N ARG A 131 -5.51 5.65 6.64
CA ARG A 131 -4.89 6.98 6.71
C ARG A 131 -5.81 7.97 7.39
N ASN A 132 -5.23 9.08 7.83
CA ASN A 132 -6.01 10.20 8.38
C ASN A 132 -7.01 9.76 9.45
N GLU A 133 -6.62 8.81 10.30
CA GLU A 133 -7.38 8.13 11.35
C GLU A 133 -8.32 7.04 10.83
N ASN A 134 -9.14 7.26 9.80
CA ASN A 134 -10.22 6.35 9.41
C ASN A 134 -10.51 6.30 7.90
N GLU A 135 -9.64 6.83 7.07
CA GLU A 135 -9.75 6.66 5.62
C GLU A 135 -9.16 5.29 5.24
N VAL A 136 -10.04 4.30 5.09
CA VAL A 136 -9.65 2.92 4.75
C VAL A 136 -9.56 2.77 3.24
N ASN A 137 -8.52 2.08 2.76
CA ASN A 137 -8.36 1.67 1.37
C ASN A 137 -8.04 0.18 1.30
N TYR A 138 -8.89 -0.59 0.66
CA TYR A 138 -8.79 -2.04 0.47
C TYR A 138 -8.12 -2.43 -0.87
N ASP A 139 -7.75 -1.48 -1.71
CA ASP A 139 -7.01 -1.77 -2.96
C ASP A 139 -5.54 -2.11 -2.74
N TRP A 140 -5.08 -2.11 -1.49
CA TRP A 140 -3.73 -2.47 -1.13
C TRP A 140 -3.66 -3.94 -0.72
N ASP A 141 -2.90 -4.69 -1.48
CA ASP A 141 -2.63 -6.11 -1.28
C ASP A 141 -1.19 -6.34 -0.82
N SER A 142 -1.00 -7.35 0.03
CA SER A 142 0.32 -7.80 0.43
C SER A 142 0.40 -9.31 0.61
N ASP A 143 1.62 -9.82 0.67
CA ASP A 143 1.89 -11.23 0.93
C ASP A 143 2.24 -11.44 2.41
N TRP A 144 1.42 -12.21 3.11
CA TRP A 144 1.57 -12.54 4.52
C TRP A 144 1.03 -13.93 4.84
N GLY A 145 1.66 -14.59 5.81
CA GLY A 145 1.28 -15.94 6.22
C GLY A 145 0.00 -15.96 7.05
N HIS A 146 -0.87 -16.94 6.82
CA HIS A 146 -2.10 -17.07 7.60
C HIS A 146 -2.59 -18.51 7.64
N GLY A 147 -3.21 -18.87 8.75
CA GLY A 147 -3.84 -20.16 8.95
C GLY A 147 -5.00 -20.06 9.95
N VAL A 148 -5.99 -20.95 9.84
CA VAL A 148 -7.10 -21.04 10.78
C VAL A 148 -7.42 -22.49 11.09
N SER A 149 -7.82 -22.75 12.34
CA SER A 149 -8.39 -24.05 12.75
C SER A 149 -9.59 -23.85 13.68
N ILE A 150 -10.50 -24.81 13.67
CA ILE A 150 -11.69 -24.81 14.50
C ILE A 150 -11.64 -25.99 15.43
N GLY A 151 -11.69 -25.71 16.75
CA GLY A 151 -11.81 -26.70 17.79
C GLY A 151 -13.20 -26.67 18.43
N LYS A 152 -13.37 -27.45 19.50
CA LYS A 152 -14.63 -27.45 20.24
C LYS A 152 -14.73 -26.17 21.09
N ASP A 153 -15.75 -25.35 20.84
CA ASP A 153 -16.02 -24.08 21.53
C ASP A 153 -14.87 -23.06 21.47
N VAL A 154 -14.02 -23.17 20.44
CA VAL A 154 -12.89 -22.28 20.20
C VAL A 154 -12.48 -22.33 18.73
N TRP A 155 -12.02 -21.23 18.20
CA TRP A 155 -11.31 -21.23 16.92
C TRP A 155 -10.01 -20.43 17.03
N TYR A 156 -9.04 -20.81 16.22
CA TYR A 156 -7.69 -20.27 16.23
C TYR A 156 -7.40 -19.63 14.89
N ALA A 157 -6.59 -18.59 14.92
CA ALA A 157 -5.98 -18.03 13.73
C ALA A 157 -4.51 -17.72 14.00
N GLU A 158 -3.68 -17.96 13.02
CA GLU A 158 -2.28 -17.56 13.01
C GLU A 158 -2.04 -16.59 11.87
N MET A 159 -1.20 -15.60 12.14
CA MET A 159 -0.74 -14.64 11.13
C MET A 159 0.77 -14.47 11.28
N PHE A 160 1.47 -14.48 10.17
CA PHE A 160 2.86 -14.05 10.06
C PHE A 160 2.93 -12.80 9.20
N ILE A 161 3.39 -11.71 9.76
CA ILE A 161 3.50 -10.42 9.08
C ILE A 161 4.98 -10.09 8.90
N PRO A 162 5.54 -10.28 7.69
CA PRO A 162 6.95 -9.98 7.43
C PRO A 162 7.28 -8.51 7.69
N TRP A 163 8.45 -8.20 8.26
CA TRP A 163 8.90 -6.79 8.36
C TRP A 163 8.99 -6.10 6.99
N SER A 164 9.10 -6.87 5.92
CA SER A 164 9.13 -6.37 4.56
C SER A 164 7.75 -6.08 3.97
N VAL A 165 6.66 -6.41 4.64
CA VAL A 165 5.29 -6.33 4.12
C VAL A 165 4.88 -4.92 3.71
N ALA A 166 5.39 -3.92 4.41
CA ALA A 166 5.03 -2.52 4.20
C ALA A 166 6.26 -1.61 4.28
N PRO A 167 6.21 -0.42 3.67
CA PRO A 167 7.23 0.59 3.88
C PRO A 167 7.19 1.09 5.32
N MET A 168 8.37 1.26 5.90
CA MET A 168 8.54 1.74 7.27
C MET A 168 9.57 2.86 7.29
N LYS A 169 9.48 3.76 8.26
CA LYS A 169 10.55 4.74 8.54
C LYS A 169 11.72 4.04 9.21
N ALA A 170 12.94 4.42 8.80
CA ALA A 170 14.13 4.02 9.54
C ALA A 170 14.10 4.65 10.93
N GLN A 171 14.10 3.81 11.97
CA GLN A 171 14.21 4.22 13.38
C GLN A 171 15.61 3.96 13.88
N LYS A 172 16.08 4.79 14.80
CA LYS A 172 17.42 4.68 15.39
C LYS A 172 17.39 3.83 16.64
N GLY A 173 18.45 3.03 16.84
CA GLY A 173 18.64 2.19 18.02
C GLY A 173 18.21 0.75 17.80
N ASP A 174 18.36 -0.06 18.85
CA ASP A 174 18.14 -1.50 18.82
C ASP A 174 16.63 -1.89 18.96
N LYS A 175 15.80 -0.91 19.28
CA LYS A 175 14.36 -1.08 19.45
C LYS A 175 13.57 -0.18 18.50
N ARG A 176 12.44 -0.71 18.04
CA ARG A 176 11.45 -0.05 17.22
C ARG A 176 10.14 0.10 17.97
N SER A 177 9.60 1.31 18.01
CA SER A 177 8.24 1.55 18.50
C SER A 177 7.24 1.30 17.39
N VAL A 178 6.29 0.40 17.63
CA VAL A 178 5.20 0.04 16.72
C VAL A 178 3.90 0.16 17.52
N ARG A 179 2.82 0.61 16.87
CA ARG A 179 1.51 0.63 17.53
C ARG A 179 0.60 -0.40 16.91
N LEU A 180 -0.11 -1.13 17.76
CA LEU A 180 -1.00 -2.22 17.40
C LEU A 180 -2.42 -2.00 17.91
N SER A 181 -3.39 -2.43 17.13
CA SER A 181 -4.77 -2.63 17.56
C SER A 181 -5.24 -3.98 17.07
N PHE A 182 -5.75 -4.81 17.99
CA PHE A 182 -6.36 -6.09 17.65
C PHE A 182 -7.88 -5.96 17.73
N TYR A 183 -8.58 -6.65 16.84
CA TYR A 183 -10.03 -6.70 16.87
C TYR A 183 -10.57 -8.10 16.59
N ARG A 184 -11.81 -8.31 16.99
CA ARG A 184 -12.61 -9.47 16.66
C ARG A 184 -14.00 -9.02 16.27
N TRP A 185 -14.47 -9.48 15.14
CA TRP A 185 -15.82 -9.31 14.63
C TRP A 185 -16.62 -10.59 14.89
N LEU A 186 -17.70 -10.50 15.67
CA LEU A 186 -18.70 -11.55 15.89
C LEU A 186 -19.92 -11.19 15.02
N VAL A 187 -19.98 -11.72 13.84
CA VAL A 187 -20.96 -11.31 12.84
C VAL A 187 -22.39 -11.70 13.24
N SER A 188 -22.57 -12.85 13.91
CA SER A 188 -23.87 -13.31 14.37
C SER A 188 -24.50 -12.41 15.43
N GLU A 189 -23.70 -11.70 16.21
CA GLU A 189 -24.13 -10.78 17.27
C GLU A 189 -24.04 -9.32 16.86
N TYR A 190 -23.43 -9.04 15.70
CA TYR A 190 -23.10 -7.68 15.24
C TYR A 190 -22.22 -6.91 16.24
N ILE A 191 -21.22 -7.62 16.82
CA ILE A 191 -20.34 -7.07 17.85
C ILE A 191 -18.89 -7.02 17.33
N VAL A 192 -18.23 -5.87 17.51
CA VAL A 192 -16.77 -5.73 17.39
C VAL A 192 -16.15 -5.54 18.77
N ARG A 193 -15.18 -6.36 19.10
CA ARG A 193 -14.32 -6.20 20.28
C ARG A 193 -12.95 -5.75 19.84
N SER A 194 -12.38 -4.75 20.50
CA SER A 194 -11.07 -4.19 20.16
C SER A 194 -10.21 -3.97 21.41
N THR A 195 -8.90 -4.06 21.26
CA THR A 195 -7.94 -3.74 22.34
C THR A 195 -7.81 -2.24 22.61
N ILE A 196 -8.38 -1.42 21.73
CA ILE A 196 -8.47 0.03 21.89
C ILE A 196 -9.92 0.46 22.14
N LYS A 197 -10.10 1.68 22.66
CA LYS A 197 -11.44 2.26 22.86
C LYS A 197 -11.95 2.95 21.62
N GLY A 198 -11.96 2.25 20.50
CA GLY A 198 -12.36 2.73 19.17
C GLY A 198 -12.34 1.60 18.14
N ASN A 199 -12.72 1.94 16.92
CA ASN A 199 -12.65 1.09 15.75
C ASN A 199 -12.46 1.98 14.51
N ALA A 200 -12.33 1.42 13.31
CA ALA A 200 -12.12 2.16 12.06
C ALA A 200 -13.25 3.13 11.68
N MET A 201 -14.42 3.03 12.30
CA MET A 201 -15.55 3.95 12.12
C MET A 201 -15.51 5.14 13.10
N THR A 202 -14.58 5.12 14.08
CA THR A 202 -14.44 6.20 15.06
C THR A 202 -13.50 7.28 14.52
N GLU A 203 -13.67 8.51 14.96
CA GLU A 203 -12.88 9.67 14.51
C GLU A 203 -11.39 9.57 14.80
N LYS A 204 -11.05 8.87 15.87
CA LYS A 204 -9.68 8.52 16.24
C LYS A 204 -9.55 7.01 16.22
N PHE A 205 -8.72 6.54 15.35
CA PHE A 205 -8.44 5.12 15.25
C PHE A 205 -6.93 4.85 15.37
N ILE A 206 -6.11 5.29 14.41
CA ILE A 206 -4.67 5.02 14.41
C ILE A 206 -3.97 5.65 15.62
N SER A 207 -4.30 6.89 15.92
CA SER A 207 -3.65 7.66 17.02
C SER A 207 -3.89 7.09 18.42
N ILE A 208 -4.86 6.18 18.59
CA ILE A 208 -5.20 5.55 19.87
C ILE A 208 -4.73 4.10 19.98
N PHE A 209 -3.97 3.59 19.01
CA PHE A 209 -3.38 2.25 19.08
C PHE A 209 -2.44 2.13 20.27
N ASN A 210 -2.36 0.91 20.81
CA ASN A 210 -1.46 0.60 21.93
C ASN A 210 -0.01 0.52 21.41
N GLU A 211 0.93 1.07 22.16
CA GLU A 211 2.35 1.08 21.83
C GLU A 211 3.05 -0.20 22.29
N TYR A 212 3.89 -0.74 21.42
CA TYR A 212 4.72 -1.93 21.65
C TYR A 212 6.14 -1.66 21.20
N GLU A 213 7.11 -2.19 21.91
CA GLU A 213 8.50 -2.17 21.51
C GLU A 213 8.89 -3.54 20.94
N PHE A 214 9.47 -3.54 19.75
CA PHE A 214 10.06 -4.68 19.05
C PHE A 214 11.54 -4.45 18.84
N ASN A 215 12.28 -5.49 18.49
CA ASN A 215 13.66 -5.33 18.04
C ASN A 215 13.68 -4.62 16.68
N ASN A 216 14.71 -3.82 16.45
CA ASN A 216 14.87 -3.10 15.19
C ASN A 216 15.76 -3.92 14.26
N TYR A 217 15.16 -4.82 13.50
CA TYR A 217 15.85 -5.72 12.59
C TYR A 217 16.26 -5.00 11.29
N ASP A 218 17.33 -5.48 10.68
CA ASP A 218 17.72 -5.01 9.34
C ASP A 218 16.84 -5.70 8.30
N VAL A 219 16.08 -4.90 7.57
CA VAL A 219 15.09 -5.37 6.60
C VAL A 219 15.60 -5.05 5.20
N SER A 220 16.51 -5.88 4.68
CA SER A 220 16.95 -5.77 3.29
C SER A 220 16.41 -6.94 2.48
N LYS A 221 15.72 -6.65 1.36
CA LYS A 221 15.12 -7.67 0.49
C LYS A 221 15.18 -7.22 -0.97
N ILE A 222 15.50 -8.15 -1.87
CA ILE A 222 15.42 -7.94 -3.32
C ILE A 222 14.51 -9.00 -3.90
N ASP A 223 13.42 -8.55 -4.52
CA ASP A 223 12.56 -9.40 -5.33
C ASP A 223 12.78 -9.04 -6.81
N TYR A 224 12.94 -10.07 -7.64
CA TYR A 224 13.24 -9.94 -9.05
C TYR A 224 12.30 -10.80 -9.89
N PHE A 225 11.54 -10.18 -10.78
CA PHE A 225 10.52 -10.81 -11.61
C PHE A 225 10.84 -10.62 -13.10
N PRO A 226 11.67 -11.49 -13.72
CA PRO A 226 11.82 -11.50 -15.17
C PRO A 226 10.63 -12.18 -15.81
N TYR A 227 10.21 -11.72 -16.97
CA TYR A 227 9.12 -12.34 -17.70
C TYR A 227 9.33 -12.32 -19.21
N VAL A 228 8.67 -13.26 -19.87
CA VAL A 228 8.50 -13.31 -21.32
C VAL A 228 7.01 -13.54 -21.58
N ASN A 229 6.39 -12.61 -22.29
CA ASN A 229 5.01 -12.74 -22.74
C ASN A 229 4.98 -13.02 -24.24
N LEU A 230 4.23 -14.03 -24.63
CA LEU A 230 3.95 -14.40 -26.02
C LEU A 230 2.45 -14.22 -26.23
N SER A 231 2.04 -13.26 -27.06
CA SER A 231 0.64 -13.00 -27.37
C SER A 231 0.40 -13.09 -28.88
N GLU A 232 -0.69 -13.77 -29.26
CA GLU A 232 -1.19 -13.87 -30.64
C GLU A 232 -2.47 -13.05 -30.76
N ASP A 233 -2.46 -12.00 -31.54
CA ASP A 233 -3.68 -11.26 -31.90
C ASP A 233 -4.28 -11.87 -33.17
N ARG A 234 -5.35 -12.65 -33.00
CA ARG A 234 -6.04 -13.34 -34.13
C ARG A 234 -6.90 -12.42 -34.98
N ILE A 235 -7.14 -11.19 -34.55
CA ILE A 235 -7.91 -10.22 -35.31
C ILE A 235 -7.00 -9.45 -36.26
N LEU A 236 -5.82 -9.07 -35.75
CA LEU A 236 -4.81 -8.36 -36.52
C LEU A 236 -3.79 -9.29 -37.19
N GLU A 237 -3.85 -10.61 -36.90
CA GLU A 237 -2.89 -11.63 -37.38
C GLU A 237 -1.43 -11.26 -37.02
N GLU A 238 -1.22 -10.71 -35.80
CA GLU A 238 0.09 -10.29 -35.32
C GLU A 238 0.52 -11.12 -34.10
N ASP A 239 1.74 -11.61 -34.15
CA ASP A 239 2.42 -12.25 -33.00
C ASP A 239 3.28 -11.21 -32.29
N ARG A 240 3.10 -11.06 -31.00
CA ARG A 240 3.91 -10.14 -30.19
C ARG A 240 4.69 -10.93 -29.13
N THR A 241 5.97 -10.64 -29.04
CA THR A 241 6.84 -11.13 -27.98
C THR A 241 7.32 -9.97 -27.15
N LYS A 242 6.99 -9.97 -25.86
CA LYS A 242 7.43 -8.95 -24.91
C LYS A 242 8.34 -9.58 -23.86
N VAL A 243 9.51 -8.99 -23.64
CA VAL A 243 10.47 -9.40 -22.62
C VAL A 243 10.75 -8.22 -21.71
N GLY A 244 10.68 -8.44 -20.40
CA GLY A 244 10.92 -7.39 -19.42
C GLY A 244 11.28 -7.94 -18.06
N ALA A 245 11.45 -7.03 -17.10
CA ALA A 245 11.75 -7.39 -15.74
C ALA A 245 11.28 -6.30 -14.77
N GLU A 246 10.87 -6.70 -13.57
CA GLU A 246 10.63 -5.83 -12.45
C GLU A 246 11.58 -6.18 -11.30
N ILE A 247 12.09 -5.18 -10.63
CA ILE A 247 12.99 -5.29 -9.48
C ILE A 247 12.43 -4.44 -8.36
N PHE A 248 12.17 -5.05 -7.22
CA PHE A 248 11.77 -4.41 -5.98
C PHE A 248 12.88 -4.59 -4.97
N TRP A 249 13.65 -3.55 -4.74
CA TRP A 249 14.79 -3.57 -3.82
C TRP A 249 14.50 -2.73 -2.59
N LYS A 250 14.17 -3.39 -1.49
CA LYS A 250 14.14 -2.79 -0.16
C LYS A 250 15.57 -2.78 0.38
N ILE A 251 16.21 -1.62 0.34
CA ILE A 251 17.61 -1.42 0.70
C ILE A 251 17.78 -1.52 2.22
N ASP A 252 16.89 -0.87 2.94
CA ASP A 252 16.72 -0.95 4.40
C ASP A 252 15.25 -0.64 4.75
N ALA A 253 14.90 -0.61 6.02
CA ALA A 253 13.53 -0.34 6.47
C ALA A 253 12.93 0.95 5.88
N GLY A 254 13.75 1.97 5.67
CA GLY A 254 13.32 3.30 5.20
C GLY A 254 13.65 3.60 3.75
N LYS A 255 14.34 2.72 3.01
CA LYS A 255 14.74 2.99 1.62
C LYS A 255 14.35 1.88 0.68
N GLN A 256 13.69 2.25 -0.41
CA GLN A 256 13.27 1.32 -1.45
C GLN A 256 13.51 1.89 -2.84
N LEU A 257 14.00 1.03 -3.73
CA LEU A 257 14.17 1.29 -5.15
C LEU A 257 13.40 0.24 -5.95
N ASN A 258 12.46 0.68 -6.75
CA ASN A 258 11.72 -0.16 -7.69
C ASN A 258 12.07 0.26 -9.11
N VAL A 259 12.34 -0.72 -9.96
CA VAL A 259 12.66 -0.51 -11.39
C VAL A 259 11.84 -1.49 -12.19
N ALA A 260 11.13 -0.99 -13.19
CA ALA A 260 10.45 -1.79 -14.19
C ALA A 260 11.01 -1.46 -15.57
N ILE A 261 11.38 -2.49 -16.33
CA ILE A 261 11.92 -2.35 -17.69
C ILE A 261 10.98 -3.12 -18.61
N ASN A 262 10.39 -2.43 -19.58
CA ASN A 262 9.42 -2.95 -20.52
C ASN A 262 8.31 -3.76 -19.80
N PRO A 263 7.66 -3.22 -18.72
CA PRO A 263 6.74 -3.97 -17.90
C PRO A 263 5.50 -4.43 -18.68
N ASP A 264 5.00 -5.62 -18.32
CA ASP A 264 3.71 -6.12 -18.79
C ASP A 264 2.65 -6.00 -17.70
N PHE A 265 1.84 -4.96 -17.78
CA PHE A 265 0.74 -4.75 -16.86
C PHE A 265 -0.60 -5.35 -17.36
N GLY A 266 -0.56 -6.20 -18.39
CA GLY A 266 -1.76 -6.83 -18.95
C GLY A 266 -2.44 -7.87 -18.04
N GLN A 267 -1.77 -8.30 -16.97
CA GLN A 267 -2.29 -9.27 -16.00
C GLN A 267 -2.92 -8.63 -14.75
N VAL A 268 -3.04 -7.30 -14.71
CA VAL A 268 -3.67 -6.60 -13.60
C VAL A 268 -5.17 -6.81 -13.64
N GLU A 269 -5.78 -7.02 -12.46
CA GLU A 269 -7.22 -7.14 -12.34
C GLU A 269 -7.96 -5.99 -13.03
N SER A 270 -9.03 -6.34 -13.75
CA SER A 270 -9.90 -5.34 -14.36
C SER A 270 -10.63 -4.54 -13.30
N ASP A 271 -10.85 -3.25 -13.59
CA ASP A 271 -11.64 -2.40 -12.71
C ASP A 271 -13.09 -2.86 -12.63
N GLU A 272 -13.71 -2.64 -11.49
CA GLU A 272 -15.15 -2.80 -11.36
C GLU A 272 -15.89 -1.81 -12.26
N LEU A 273 -16.98 -2.27 -12.88
CA LEU A 273 -17.80 -1.42 -13.72
C LEU A 273 -18.59 -0.41 -12.85
N VAL A 274 -18.15 0.83 -12.85
CA VAL A 274 -18.85 1.94 -12.21
C VAL A 274 -19.64 2.72 -13.23
N VAL A 275 -20.97 2.77 -13.08
CA VAL A 275 -21.84 3.62 -13.90
C VAL A 275 -21.82 5.03 -13.32
N ASN A 276 -21.08 5.93 -13.95
CA ASN A 276 -20.95 7.33 -13.54
C ASN A 276 -21.86 8.23 -14.39
N PHE A 277 -22.80 8.91 -13.75
CA PHE A 277 -23.69 9.89 -14.37
C PHE A 277 -23.26 11.34 -14.10
N ASP A 278 -22.18 11.54 -13.33
CA ASP A 278 -21.66 12.87 -13.01
C ASP A 278 -20.77 13.41 -14.15
N SER A 279 -20.58 14.71 -14.15
CA SER A 279 -19.65 15.39 -15.07
C SER A 279 -18.16 15.22 -14.68
N SER A 280 -17.90 14.63 -13.52
CA SER A 280 -16.56 14.33 -13.02
C SER A 280 -16.10 12.92 -13.43
N GLU A 281 -14.84 12.79 -13.82
CA GLU A 281 -14.24 11.50 -14.14
C GLU A 281 -14.20 10.59 -12.90
N THR A 282 -14.54 9.30 -13.07
CA THR A 282 -14.36 8.31 -12.00
C THR A 282 -12.88 8.08 -11.78
N PHE A 283 -12.43 8.21 -10.53
CA PHE A 283 -11.08 7.89 -10.14
C PHE A 283 -11.01 6.42 -9.71
N TYR A 284 -10.11 5.66 -10.33
CA TYR A 284 -9.72 4.33 -9.92
C TYR A 284 -8.31 4.35 -9.34
N SER A 285 -8.08 3.61 -8.27
CA SER A 285 -6.74 3.37 -7.75
C SER A 285 -5.91 2.55 -8.74
N ASP A 286 -4.60 2.68 -8.66
CA ASP A 286 -3.69 1.91 -9.50
C ASP A 286 -3.40 0.56 -8.82
N LYS A 287 -3.86 -0.53 -9.45
CA LYS A 287 -3.67 -1.90 -8.96
C LYS A 287 -2.35 -2.53 -9.42
N ARG A 288 -1.58 -1.86 -10.28
CA ARG A 288 -0.28 -2.36 -10.74
C ARG A 288 0.73 -2.30 -9.60
N PRO A 289 1.37 -3.44 -9.21
CA PRO A 289 2.24 -3.53 -8.03
C PRO A 289 3.33 -2.44 -8.01
N PHE A 290 3.95 -2.16 -9.14
CA PHE A 290 4.95 -1.10 -9.25
C PHE A 290 4.43 0.27 -8.80
N PHE A 291 3.19 0.63 -9.10
CA PHE A 291 2.62 1.94 -8.79
C PHE A 291 1.85 1.97 -7.46
N SER A 292 1.26 0.86 -7.04
CA SER A 292 0.46 0.78 -5.80
C SER A 292 1.35 0.74 -4.56
N GLU A 293 2.46 0.04 -4.62
CA GLU A 293 3.41 -0.04 -3.51
C GLU A 293 3.98 1.35 -3.15
N ASN A 294 4.12 1.70 -1.88
CA ASN A 294 4.60 3.02 -1.42
C ASN A 294 3.88 4.26 -2.00
N HIS A 295 2.71 4.08 -2.59
CA HIS A 295 1.93 5.19 -3.15
C HIS A 295 1.59 6.25 -2.09
N SER A 296 1.52 5.85 -0.81
CA SER A 296 1.17 6.71 0.32
C SER A 296 2.03 7.97 0.44
N LEU A 297 3.30 7.90 0.08
CA LEU A 297 4.19 9.05 0.12
C LEU A 297 3.79 10.13 -0.89
N PHE A 298 3.33 9.72 -2.08
CA PHE A 298 2.93 10.60 -3.18
C PHE A 298 1.45 11.00 -3.14
N ASP A 299 0.65 10.39 -2.26
CA ASP A 299 -0.78 10.62 -2.17
C ASP A 299 -1.10 11.97 -1.51
N VAL A 300 -1.05 13.03 -2.31
CA VAL A 300 -1.46 14.38 -1.91
C VAL A 300 -2.82 14.68 -2.54
N LYS A 301 -3.85 14.75 -1.68
CA LYS A 301 -5.25 14.95 -2.07
C LYS A 301 -5.69 16.39 -1.79
N GLY A 302 -6.23 17.03 -2.80
CA GLY A 302 -6.90 18.32 -2.68
C GLY A 302 -8.31 18.18 -2.09
N PHE A 303 -9.33 18.59 -2.83
CA PHE A 303 -10.73 18.48 -2.44
C PHE A 303 -11.34 17.20 -2.99
N ARG A 304 -12.06 16.47 -2.19
CA ARG A 304 -12.87 15.24 -2.42
C ARG A 304 -12.33 14.21 -3.43
N PHE A 305 -12.20 14.53 -4.72
CA PHE A 305 -11.71 13.67 -5.80
C PHE A 305 -10.54 14.28 -6.57
N PHE A 306 -9.89 15.30 -5.99
CA PHE A 306 -8.76 15.97 -6.62
C PHE A 306 -7.45 15.35 -6.15
N TYR A 307 -6.79 14.63 -7.03
CA TYR A 307 -5.49 14.02 -6.81
C TYR A 307 -4.42 14.81 -7.58
N VAL A 308 -3.27 15.08 -6.94
CA VAL A 308 -2.15 15.78 -7.58
C VAL A 308 -1.41 14.86 -8.55
N ILE A 309 -1.38 13.55 -8.25
CA ILE A 309 -0.80 12.52 -9.11
C ILE A 309 -1.85 11.45 -9.42
N ASN A 310 -1.88 11.00 -10.68
CA ASN A 310 -2.69 9.88 -11.12
C ASN A 310 -1.83 8.95 -12.00
N THR A 311 -1.24 7.93 -11.38
CA THR A 311 -0.33 6.99 -12.05
C THR A 311 -1.02 6.15 -13.13
N ARG A 312 -2.34 5.95 -13.06
CA ARG A 312 -3.10 5.25 -14.13
C ARG A 312 -3.06 5.95 -15.49
N ARG A 313 -2.66 7.21 -15.54
CA ARG A 313 -2.41 7.92 -16.80
C ARG A 313 -1.14 7.44 -17.51
N ILE A 314 -0.23 6.79 -16.79
CA ILE A 314 0.98 6.18 -17.33
C ILE A 314 0.57 4.83 -17.95
N GLY A 315 0.84 4.66 -19.25
CA GLY A 315 0.38 3.49 -20.01
C GLY A 315 -1.07 3.56 -20.51
N ALA A 316 -1.78 4.67 -20.29
CA ALA A 316 -3.10 4.90 -20.88
C ALA A 316 -2.99 5.15 -22.41
N ALA A 317 -4.13 5.22 -23.11
CA ALA A 317 -4.16 5.46 -24.54
C ALA A 317 -3.21 6.58 -24.99
N PRO A 318 -2.37 6.35 -26.02
CA PRO A 318 -1.42 7.33 -26.53
C PRO A 318 -2.11 8.58 -27.10
N ASP A 319 -1.35 9.66 -27.24
CA ASP A 319 -1.81 10.86 -27.92
C ASP A 319 -1.67 10.72 -29.45
N TYR A 320 -2.71 11.08 -30.21
CA TYR A 320 -2.70 11.09 -31.66
C TYR A 320 -3.09 12.45 -32.24
N LYS A 321 -2.43 12.86 -33.29
CA LYS A 321 -2.78 14.08 -34.05
C LYS A 321 -3.00 13.75 -35.53
N CYS A 322 -3.87 12.77 -35.82
CA CYS A 322 -4.13 12.24 -37.16
C CYS A 322 -4.61 13.33 -38.12
N SER A 323 -5.30 14.36 -37.62
CA SER A 323 -5.73 15.50 -38.45
C SER A 323 -4.59 16.31 -39.07
N SER A 324 -3.36 16.17 -38.59
CA SER A 324 -2.18 16.85 -39.17
C SER A 324 -1.62 16.16 -40.41
N PHE A 325 -2.05 14.94 -40.73
CA PHE A 325 -1.60 14.17 -41.86
C PHE A 325 -2.46 14.38 -43.12
N ALA A 326 -1.91 14.11 -44.28
CA ALA A 326 -2.65 14.04 -45.56
C ALA A 326 -3.70 12.91 -45.49
N SER A 327 -4.74 12.94 -46.34
CA SER A 327 -5.92 12.07 -46.24
C SER A 327 -5.59 10.58 -46.10
N SER A 328 -4.70 10.05 -46.96
CA SER A 328 -4.32 8.63 -46.94
C SER A 328 -3.60 8.19 -45.66
N LEU A 329 -2.71 9.01 -45.11
CA LEU A 329 -2.03 8.77 -43.87
C LEU A 329 -2.94 9.05 -42.67
N ARG A 330 -3.92 9.93 -42.80
CA ARG A 330 -4.91 10.20 -41.77
C ARG A 330 -5.76 8.97 -41.53
N ASP A 331 -6.28 8.33 -42.57
CA ASP A 331 -7.08 7.12 -42.45
C ASP A 331 -6.28 5.98 -41.83
N LEU A 332 -5.01 5.83 -42.20
CA LEU A 332 -4.11 4.86 -41.58
C LEU A 332 -3.88 5.17 -40.10
N CYS A 333 -3.57 6.41 -39.75
CA CYS A 333 -3.40 6.84 -38.37
C CYS A 333 -4.67 6.57 -37.53
N GLU A 334 -5.87 6.84 -38.05
CA GLU A 334 -7.13 6.60 -37.34
C GLU A 334 -7.38 5.10 -37.09
N THR A 335 -6.98 4.23 -38.02
CA THR A 335 -7.15 2.78 -37.93
C THR A 335 -6.06 2.11 -37.09
N SER A 336 -4.87 2.72 -36.95
CA SER A 336 -3.73 2.20 -36.18
C SER A 336 -3.74 2.64 -34.72
N LYS A 337 -4.79 3.33 -34.25
CA LYS A 337 -4.87 3.77 -32.84
C LYS A 337 -4.94 2.59 -31.89
N VAL A 338 -4.04 2.56 -30.92
CA VAL A 338 -4.07 1.60 -29.83
C VAL A 338 -4.73 2.19 -28.57
N GLY A 339 -5.31 1.34 -27.75
CA GLY A 339 -5.99 1.76 -26.53
C GLY A 339 -5.07 1.87 -25.31
N ILE A 340 -3.84 1.36 -25.39
CA ILE A 340 -2.87 1.27 -24.30
C ILE A 340 -1.51 1.62 -24.88
N SER A 341 -0.71 2.39 -24.16
CA SER A 341 0.69 2.68 -24.47
C SER A 341 1.60 1.72 -23.72
N ASP A 342 2.58 1.15 -24.39
CA ASP A 342 3.63 0.39 -23.71
C ASP A 342 4.53 1.33 -22.90
N ILE A 343 5.12 0.81 -21.82
CA ILE A 343 6.05 1.55 -20.97
C ILE A 343 7.45 0.98 -21.19
N ASP A 344 8.41 1.82 -21.61
CA ASP A 344 9.79 1.41 -21.78
C ASP A 344 10.46 1.14 -20.44
N TYR A 345 10.30 2.08 -19.51
CA TYR A 345 10.81 1.93 -18.15
C TYR A 345 10.03 2.78 -17.17
N ALA A 346 10.03 2.32 -15.93
CA ALA A 346 9.61 3.10 -14.77
C ALA A 346 10.60 2.89 -13.62
N ILE A 347 10.85 3.95 -12.88
CA ILE A 347 11.72 3.95 -11.71
C ILE A 347 11.04 4.67 -10.57
N ARG A 348 11.11 4.11 -9.37
CA ARG A 348 10.65 4.75 -8.15
C ARG A 348 11.67 4.54 -7.05
N TYR A 349 12.09 5.62 -6.42
CA TYR A 349 12.89 5.61 -5.22
C TYR A 349 12.17 6.32 -4.10
N THR A 350 12.12 5.70 -2.94
CA THR A 350 11.58 6.29 -1.70
C THR A 350 12.59 6.16 -0.58
N GLN A 351 12.69 7.19 0.23
CA GLN A 351 13.44 7.21 1.47
C GLN A 351 12.60 7.88 2.53
N GLN A 352 12.35 7.18 3.63
CA GLN A 352 11.56 7.67 4.75
C GLN A 352 12.35 7.49 6.05
N ASN A 353 12.39 8.54 6.86
CA ASN A 353 12.95 8.48 8.20
C ASN A 353 12.08 9.32 9.17
N GLU A 354 12.42 9.34 10.44
CA GLU A 354 11.64 10.00 11.48
C GLU A 354 11.30 11.47 11.17
N THR A 355 12.14 12.18 10.43
CA THR A 355 12.03 13.63 10.24
C THR A 355 11.87 14.07 8.80
N PHE A 356 12.35 13.28 7.85
CA PHE A 356 12.40 13.68 6.45
C PHE A 356 12.12 12.51 5.52
N ASP A 357 11.21 12.74 4.58
CA ASP A 357 10.87 11.79 3.53
C ASP A 357 11.21 12.38 2.16
N PHE A 358 11.74 11.52 1.30
CA PHE A 358 12.06 11.79 -0.10
C PHE A 358 11.42 10.75 -0.98
N GLY A 359 10.83 11.16 -2.10
CA GLY A 359 10.30 10.27 -3.12
C GLY A 359 10.57 10.80 -4.52
N PHE A 360 10.96 9.91 -5.41
CA PHE A 360 11.07 10.17 -6.84
C PHE A 360 10.35 9.08 -7.61
N LEU A 361 9.56 9.46 -8.62
CA LEU A 361 8.94 8.58 -9.59
C LEU A 361 9.21 9.12 -10.98
N GLY A 362 9.66 8.26 -11.90
CA GLY A 362 9.84 8.55 -13.30
C GLY A 362 9.31 7.40 -14.15
N ALA A 363 8.67 7.70 -15.29
CA ALA A 363 8.25 6.70 -16.26
C ALA A 363 8.29 7.29 -17.67
N SER A 364 8.60 6.46 -18.65
CA SER A 364 8.60 6.81 -20.08
C SER A 364 7.83 5.76 -20.86
N GLU A 365 6.96 6.21 -21.73
CA GLU A 365 6.19 5.37 -22.63
C GLU A 365 6.92 5.19 -23.96
N SER A 366 6.67 4.06 -24.62
CA SER A 366 7.23 3.75 -25.94
C SER A 366 6.62 4.62 -27.03
N ASP A 367 7.39 4.85 -28.08
CA ASP A 367 6.88 5.44 -29.33
C ASP A 367 6.03 4.41 -30.09
N GLU A 368 4.92 4.87 -30.66
CA GLU A 368 4.05 4.11 -31.53
C GLU A 368 4.12 4.66 -32.98
N GLU A 369 3.56 3.94 -33.94
CA GLU A 369 3.67 4.31 -35.36
C GLU A 369 3.26 5.77 -35.67
N PHE A 370 2.21 6.28 -35.01
CA PHE A 370 1.69 7.63 -35.17
C PHE A 370 1.65 8.43 -33.87
N SER A 371 2.36 7.96 -32.81
CA SER A 371 2.45 8.62 -31.53
C SER A 371 3.87 8.58 -30.99
N GLN A 372 4.23 9.60 -30.25
CA GLN A 372 5.45 9.61 -29.45
C GLN A 372 5.10 9.39 -27.98
N GLY A 373 5.90 8.58 -27.31
CA GLY A 373 5.76 8.27 -25.89
C GLY A 373 5.75 9.52 -25.02
N ARG A 374 5.04 9.43 -23.91
CA ARG A 374 4.96 10.49 -22.89
C ARG A 374 5.98 10.21 -21.78
N ASP A 375 6.49 11.29 -21.19
CA ASP A 375 7.34 11.21 -20.01
C ASP A 375 6.62 11.75 -18.78
N PHE A 376 6.79 11.08 -17.66
CA PHE A 376 6.18 11.42 -16.38
C PHE A 376 7.23 11.45 -15.27
N TYR A 377 7.24 12.52 -14.50
CA TYR A 377 8.16 12.67 -13.36
C TYR A 377 7.41 13.23 -12.16
N SER A 378 7.77 12.76 -10.97
CA SER A 378 7.27 13.29 -9.71
C SER A 378 8.39 13.34 -8.67
N LEU A 379 8.39 14.39 -7.88
CA LEU A 379 9.31 14.61 -6.77
C LEU A 379 8.53 14.93 -5.51
N ARG A 380 8.70 14.15 -4.48
CA ARG A 380 8.10 14.35 -3.15
C ARG A 380 9.17 14.66 -2.11
N LEU A 381 8.96 15.72 -1.35
CA LEU A 381 9.75 16.07 -0.17
C LEU A 381 8.78 16.29 0.98
N ARG A 382 9.05 15.72 2.16
CA ARG A 382 8.26 15.98 3.35
C ARG A 382 9.15 16.03 4.57
N LYS A 383 9.00 17.08 5.37
CA LYS A 383 9.60 17.19 6.69
C LYS A 383 8.53 17.08 7.76
N SER A 384 8.70 16.14 8.68
CA SER A 384 7.76 15.87 9.76
C SER A 384 8.45 16.04 11.12
N GLU A 385 7.81 16.77 12.01
CA GLU A 385 8.15 16.90 13.41
C GLU A 385 6.89 16.56 14.24
N LYS A 386 7.03 16.30 15.55
CA LYS A 386 5.93 15.80 16.42
C LYS A 386 4.57 16.51 16.21
N LYS A 387 4.57 17.81 15.89
CA LYS A 387 3.34 18.59 15.75
C LYS A 387 3.13 19.18 14.38
N LEU A 388 4.12 19.13 13.51
CA LEU A 388 4.11 19.81 12.22
C LEU A 388 4.68 18.91 11.14
N SER A 389 3.94 18.74 10.05
CA SER A 389 4.43 18.14 8.83
C SER A 389 4.26 19.15 7.68
N LEU A 390 5.32 19.38 6.92
CA LEU A 390 5.33 20.22 5.75
C LEU A 390 5.84 19.42 4.56
N GLY A 391 5.05 19.37 3.48
CA GLY A 391 5.35 18.63 2.29
C GLY A 391 5.38 19.48 1.04
N PHE A 392 6.11 19.02 0.04
CA PHE A 392 6.12 19.49 -1.34
C PHE A 392 5.98 18.31 -2.27
N LEU A 393 5.08 18.39 -3.26
CA LEU A 393 4.98 17.44 -4.37
C LEU A 393 4.98 18.22 -5.67
N GLY A 394 5.97 17.98 -6.52
CA GLY A 394 6.02 18.47 -7.89
C GLY A 394 5.81 17.33 -8.88
N THR A 395 5.00 17.55 -9.92
CA THR A 395 4.83 16.62 -11.03
C THR A 395 5.10 17.33 -12.36
N TYR A 396 5.68 16.60 -13.31
CA TYR A 396 5.90 17.07 -14.66
C TYR A 396 5.51 15.98 -15.65
N THR A 397 4.75 16.36 -16.67
CA THR A 397 4.35 15.46 -17.75
C THR A 397 4.64 16.11 -19.09
N LYS A 398 5.37 15.40 -19.94
CA LYS A 398 5.67 15.81 -21.32
C LYS A 398 4.83 15.01 -22.29
N ARG A 399 4.15 15.71 -23.21
CA ARG A 399 3.29 15.11 -24.24
C ARG A 399 3.73 15.57 -25.64
N PRO A 400 4.72 14.89 -26.27
CA PRO A 400 5.39 15.38 -27.49
C PRO A 400 4.44 15.54 -28.67
N VAL A 401 3.51 14.60 -28.89
CA VAL A 401 2.53 14.66 -30.00
C VAL A 401 1.69 15.94 -29.97
N LEU A 402 1.34 16.38 -28.78
CA LEU A 402 0.55 17.60 -28.56
C LEU A 402 1.44 18.84 -28.45
N ASN A 403 2.77 18.64 -28.38
CA ASN A 403 3.75 19.68 -28.02
C ASN A 403 3.33 20.42 -26.74
N ARG A 404 2.91 19.64 -25.73
CA ARG A 404 2.34 20.14 -24.48
C ARG A 404 3.12 19.62 -23.30
N ASP A 405 3.55 20.52 -22.41
CA ASP A 405 4.14 20.22 -21.14
C ASP A 405 3.21 20.68 -20.01
N ALA A 406 3.09 19.86 -18.95
CA ALA A 406 2.28 20.19 -17.79
C ALA A 406 3.09 20.03 -16.50
N THR A 407 3.03 21.02 -15.64
CA THR A 407 3.66 21.02 -14.32
C THR A 407 2.61 21.29 -13.26
N VAL A 408 2.59 20.48 -12.20
CA VAL A 408 1.77 20.74 -11.02
C VAL A 408 2.66 20.73 -9.80
N ASN A 409 2.60 21.77 -9.00
CA ASN A 409 3.31 21.91 -7.74
C ASN A 409 2.31 22.05 -6.61
N SER A 410 2.52 21.32 -5.52
CA SER A 410 1.71 21.43 -4.32
C SER A 410 2.56 21.58 -3.07
N ILE A 411 2.03 22.32 -2.10
CA ILE A 411 2.58 22.41 -0.74
C ILE A 411 1.46 21.98 0.19
N ASP A 412 1.76 21.00 1.04
CA ASP A 412 0.83 20.48 2.04
C ASP A 412 1.39 20.67 3.45
N LEU A 413 0.50 20.98 4.38
CA LEU A 413 0.81 21.22 5.78
C LEU A 413 -0.20 20.50 6.65
N ILE A 414 0.33 19.77 7.66
CA ILE A 414 -0.45 19.20 8.76
C ILE A 414 0.11 19.78 10.06
N TYR A 415 -0.74 20.42 10.86
CA TYR A 415 -0.36 20.97 12.16
C TYR A 415 -1.27 20.48 13.27
N ARG A 416 -0.69 19.78 14.26
CA ARG A 416 -1.38 19.20 15.42
C ARG A 416 -0.88 19.86 16.70
N PRO A 417 -1.37 21.06 17.09
CA PRO A 417 -0.93 21.71 18.32
C PRO A 417 -1.29 20.94 19.58
N LYS A 418 -2.39 20.17 19.53
CA LYS A 418 -2.92 19.32 20.59
C LYS A 418 -3.51 18.05 19.94
N ASP A 419 -3.61 16.97 20.71
CA ASP A 419 -4.24 15.71 20.25
C ASP A 419 -5.71 15.87 19.85
N THR A 420 -6.35 16.93 20.31
CA THR A 420 -7.76 17.24 20.02
C THR A 420 -7.96 18.25 18.91
N LEU A 421 -6.88 18.72 18.26
CA LEU A 421 -6.96 19.78 17.25
C LEU A 421 -5.94 19.55 16.13
N ARG A 422 -6.43 19.47 14.89
CA ARG A 422 -5.64 19.28 13.68
C ARG A 422 -6.02 20.34 12.64
N PHE A 423 -5.02 20.86 11.98
CA PHE A 423 -5.14 21.74 10.81
C PHE A 423 -4.46 21.07 9.62
N ASP A 424 -5.17 20.99 8.52
CA ASP A 424 -4.67 20.53 7.22
C ASP A 424 -4.81 21.67 6.23
N ALA A 425 -3.75 21.98 5.52
CA ALA A 425 -3.76 22.95 4.44
C ALA A 425 -3.02 22.40 3.23
N ILE A 426 -3.55 22.66 2.04
CA ILE A 426 -2.88 22.35 0.79
C ILE A 426 -3.04 23.53 -0.17
N PHE A 427 -1.94 23.91 -0.80
CA PHE A 427 -1.92 24.83 -1.92
C PHE A 427 -1.39 24.11 -3.15
N ILE A 428 -2.06 24.29 -4.30
CA ILE A 428 -1.71 23.66 -5.57
C ILE A 428 -1.63 24.73 -6.62
N ASN A 429 -0.57 24.70 -7.42
CA ASN A 429 -0.40 25.50 -8.63
C ASN A 429 -0.21 24.56 -9.81
N SER A 430 -0.99 24.72 -10.88
CA SER A 430 -0.84 24.01 -12.14
C SER A 430 -0.47 24.99 -13.25
N GLN A 431 0.37 24.51 -14.17
CA GLN A 431 0.78 25.25 -15.33
C GLN A 431 0.83 24.30 -16.54
N VAL A 432 0.18 24.71 -17.62
CA VAL A 432 0.21 24.01 -18.91
C VAL A 432 0.87 24.92 -19.93
N ASP A 433 1.89 24.42 -20.60
CA ASP A 433 2.55 25.07 -21.72
C ASP A 433 2.12 24.35 -23.01
N ASP A 434 1.32 25.03 -23.82
CA ASP A 434 0.78 24.53 -25.07
C ASP A 434 0.93 25.64 -26.12
N PRO A 435 1.62 25.38 -27.26
CA PRO A 435 1.89 26.42 -28.26
C PRO A 435 0.64 26.97 -28.97
N HIS A 436 -0.50 26.29 -28.80
CA HIS A 436 -1.78 26.68 -29.43
C HIS A 436 -2.72 27.45 -28.48
N VAL A 437 -2.34 27.56 -27.22
CA VAL A 437 -3.12 28.26 -26.18
C VAL A 437 -2.17 29.14 -25.39
N ASP A 438 -2.59 30.34 -25.02
CA ASP A 438 -1.83 31.15 -24.05
C ASP A 438 -1.59 30.33 -22.80
N LYS A 439 -0.41 30.52 -22.19
CA LYS A 439 0.02 29.77 -21.02
C LYS A 439 -1.09 29.73 -19.96
N ASP A 440 -1.66 28.52 -19.78
CA ASP A 440 -2.75 28.33 -18.84
C ASP A 440 -2.19 27.96 -17.46
N SER A 441 -2.63 28.65 -16.42
CA SER A 441 -2.21 28.42 -15.05
C SER A 441 -3.39 28.48 -14.11
N GLY A 442 -3.44 27.52 -13.18
CA GLY A 442 -4.48 27.43 -12.18
C GLY A 442 -3.92 27.35 -10.77
N ASN A 443 -4.68 27.83 -9.80
CA ASN A 443 -4.38 27.66 -8.38
C ASN A 443 -5.57 27.08 -7.65
N ALA A 444 -5.30 26.18 -6.70
CA ALA A 444 -6.29 25.64 -5.79
C ALA A 444 -5.77 25.70 -4.36
N PHE A 445 -6.67 25.90 -3.43
CA PHE A 445 -6.36 25.95 -2.00
C PHE A 445 -7.42 25.18 -1.23
N ARG A 446 -6.99 24.38 -0.24
CA ARG A 446 -7.87 23.75 0.73
C ARG A 446 -7.34 24.00 2.13
N PHE A 447 -8.25 24.30 3.03
CA PHE A 447 -7.99 24.35 4.47
C PHE A 447 -9.05 23.53 5.18
N ARG A 448 -8.63 22.71 6.14
CA ARG A 448 -9.50 21.92 7.00
C ARG A 448 -9.04 22.07 8.44
N MET A 449 -9.96 22.29 9.33
CA MET A 449 -9.73 22.25 10.77
C MET A 449 -10.59 21.15 11.37
N THR A 450 -9.95 20.22 12.04
CA THR A 450 -10.62 19.12 12.74
C THR A 450 -10.46 19.33 14.24
N SER A 451 -11.55 19.38 14.98
CA SER A 451 -11.57 19.51 16.43
C SER A 451 -12.36 18.39 17.07
N SER A 452 -11.72 17.62 17.95
CA SER A 452 -12.33 16.53 18.72
C SER A 452 -12.16 16.79 20.22
N PRO A 453 -12.89 17.76 20.80
CA PRO A 453 -12.67 18.22 22.19
C PRO A 453 -12.98 17.13 23.23
N ASN A 454 -13.80 16.15 22.90
CA ASN A 454 -14.00 14.92 23.67
C ASN A 454 -14.40 13.77 22.74
N LYS A 455 -14.44 12.54 23.26
CA LYS A 455 -14.73 11.31 22.48
C LYS A 455 -16.10 11.27 21.79
N GLN A 456 -16.97 12.24 22.03
CA GLN A 456 -18.36 12.29 21.55
C GLN A 456 -18.69 13.49 20.65
N ARG A 457 -17.74 14.42 20.44
CA ARG A 457 -17.98 15.62 19.62
C ARG A 457 -16.87 15.84 18.62
N TYR A 458 -17.27 15.91 17.39
CA TYR A 458 -16.44 16.21 16.22
C TYR A 458 -16.93 17.47 15.53
N HIS A 459 -16.00 18.29 15.07
CA HIS A 459 -16.28 19.45 14.25
C HIS A 459 -15.26 19.52 13.13
N ASP A 460 -15.73 19.41 11.91
CA ASP A 460 -14.96 19.62 10.68
C ASP A 460 -15.37 20.97 10.05
N PHE A 461 -14.40 21.84 9.78
CA PHE A 461 -14.59 23.19 9.22
C PHE A 461 -13.72 23.42 8.01
#